data_7e1fe1cab41483e31bd5a0bd0104a2d1
#
_entry.id   7e1fe1cab41483e31bd5a0bd0104a2d1
#
_cell.length_a   1.000
_cell.length_b   1.000
_cell.length_c   1.000
_cell.angle_alpha   90.00
_cell.angle_beta   90.00
_cell.angle_gamma   90.00
#
_symmetry.space_group_name_H-M   'P 1'
#
loop_
_entity.id
_entity.type
_entity.pdbx_description
1 polymer ?
#
loop_
_entity_poly.entity_id
_entity_poly.type
_entity_poly.pdbx_seq_one_letter_code
_entity_poly.pdbx_strand_id
1 'polypeptide(L)'
;MKQIGKPTMMAIAIAFLFVACNNAEKKAEPSNTDTTATTTATDTTAKAPQAQDLDATKIAPGLYTVAKDTMGIRVLNIVYKPGDSSAMHSHPDNALYVIDGGKTQFTAQDGSKQVVEFKSGAMSIGGAEMHSVKNVGKNTVRALLVEVNRPNKRGSQDATLDATKVASKFYKLEKDSLNIRMISVDYKPGDVSALHSHPDLVMYVLSPAKAEFTEKDGTKRQMTLEKGMIAVVPADTHSVKNIGSTHAKVLLVEVNRPQQ
;
A
#
# COMPACT_ATOMS: atom_id res chain seq x y z
N MET A 1 -36.98 -29.98 -12.26
CA MET A 1 -35.82 -29.59 -11.44
C MET A 1 -34.97 -28.59 -12.25
N LYS A 2 -35.03 -27.30 -11.96
CA LYS A 2 -34.23 -26.26 -12.62
C LYS A 2 -32.94 -26.05 -11.83
N GLN A 3 -31.81 -26.26 -12.46
CA GLN A 3 -30.50 -25.96 -11.91
C GLN A 3 -30.29 -24.45 -11.90
N ILE A 4 -30.08 -23.87 -10.73
CA ILE A 4 -29.72 -22.46 -10.55
C ILE A 4 -28.19 -22.35 -10.64
N GLY A 5 -27.72 -21.74 -11.73
CA GLY A 5 -26.30 -21.48 -11.95
C GLY A 5 -25.75 -20.48 -10.92
N LYS A 6 -24.62 -20.83 -10.30
CA LYS A 6 -23.88 -19.94 -9.40
C LYS A 6 -23.24 -18.80 -10.20
N PRO A 7 -23.32 -17.54 -9.76
CA PRO A 7 -22.62 -16.45 -10.43
C PRO A 7 -21.10 -16.60 -10.20
N THR A 8 -20.35 -16.69 -11.29
CA THR A 8 -18.90 -16.66 -11.32
C THR A 8 -18.45 -15.24 -10.97
N MET A 9 -17.81 -15.08 -9.84
CA MET A 9 -17.25 -13.81 -9.38
C MET A 9 -15.98 -13.53 -10.19
N MET A 10 -16.09 -12.67 -11.20
CA MET A 10 -15.01 -12.20 -12.05
C MET A 10 -14.10 -11.29 -11.21
N ALA A 11 -12.94 -11.79 -10.81
CA ALA A 11 -11.89 -11.00 -10.18
C ALA A 11 -11.29 -10.07 -11.23
N ILE A 12 -11.61 -8.77 -11.15
CA ILE A 12 -10.97 -7.75 -11.96
C ILE A 12 -9.58 -7.51 -11.38
N ALA A 13 -8.57 -8.13 -11.98
CA ALA A 13 -7.18 -7.76 -11.77
C ALA A 13 -6.95 -6.42 -12.48
N ILE A 14 -6.78 -5.35 -11.72
CA ILE A 14 -6.37 -4.05 -12.27
C ILE A 14 -4.86 -4.14 -12.48
N ALA A 15 -4.44 -4.60 -13.65
CA ALA A 15 -3.07 -4.51 -14.10
C ALA A 15 -2.92 -3.19 -14.86
N PHE A 16 -2.17 -2.25 -14.30
CA PHE A 16 -1.69 -1.08 -15.04
C PHE A 16 -0.57 -1.54 -15.97
N LEU A 17 -0.90 -1.83 -17.24
CA LEU A 17 0.09 -2.04 -18.30
C LEU A 17 0.50 -0.67 -18.85
N PHE A 18 1.60 -0.13 -18.35
CA PHE A 18 2.28 0.97 -19.03
C PHE A 18 3.26 0.41 -20.05
N VAL A 19 2.99 0.67 -21.34
CA VAL A 19 3.91 0.40 -22.42
C VAL A 19 4.99 1.49 -22.40
N ALA A 20 6.22 1.12 -22.03
CA ALA A 20 7.40 1.98 -22.20
C ALA A 20 7.78 2.01 -23.70
N CYS A 21 7.59 3.14 -24.36
CA CYS A 21 8.13 3.36 -25.69
C CYS A 21 9.65 3.63 -25.60
N ASN A 22 10.45 2.67 -26.01
CA ASN A 22 11.87 2.85 -26.26
C ASN A 22 12.04 3.65 -27.57
N ASN A 23 12.48 4.90 -27.48
CA ASN A 23 12.99 5.63 -28.61
C ASN A 23 14.48 5.27 -28.85
N ALA A 24 14.73 4.56 -29.92
CA ALA A 24 16.08 4.28 -30.40
C ALA A 24 16.71 5.56 -31.01
N GLU A 25 17.83 5.98 -30.46
CA GLU A 25 18.63 7.08 -30.99
C GLU A 25 19.24 6.71 -32.37
N LYS A 26 19.02 7.54 -33.37
CA LYS A 26 19.75 7.56 -34.63
C LYS A 26 20.95 8.54 -34.53
N LYS A 27 22.14 7.99 -34.57
CA LYS A 27 23.41 8.70 -34.63
C LYS A 27 23.55 9.40 -35.98
N ALA A 28 23.86 10.69 -36.03
CA ALA A 28 24.32 11.43 -37.19
C ALA A 28 25.55 12.24 -36.81
N GLU A 29 26.59 12.11 -37.60
CA GLU A 29 27.89 12.79 -37.49
C GLU A 29 27.88 14.22 -38.03
N PRO A 30 28.90 15.07 -37.72
CA PRO A 30 28.82 16.51 -37.77
C PRO A 30 29.27 17.13 -39.07
N SER A 31 28.66 18.25 -39.45
CA SER A 31 29.20 19.18 -40.43
C SER A 31 29.40 20.54 -39.79
N ASN A 32 30.66 21.00 -39.85
CA ASN A 32 31.13 22.32 -39.42
C ASN A 32 30.66 23.41 -40.39
N THR A 33 30.12 24.51 -39.87
CA THR A 33 30.38 25.87 -40.42
C THR A 33 30.10 26.91 -39.36
N ASP A 34 31.10 27.75 -39.16
CA ASP A 34 31.22 28.90 -38.29
C ASP A 34 30.32 30.05 -38.72
N THR A 35 29.56 30.68 -37.82
CA THR A 35 29.17 32.09 -37.89
C THR A 35 28.73 32.62 -36.54
N THR A 36 29.49 33.54 -36.00
CA THR A 36 29.32 34.28 -34.77
C THR A 36 28.06 35.15 -34.80
N ALA A 37 27.13 34.93 -33.88
CA ALA A 37 26.13 35.94 -33.50
C ALA A 37 25.81 35.83 -31.99
N THR A 38 26.29 36.81 -31.23
CA THR A 38 26.01 36.99 -29.79
C THR A 38 24.56 37.41 -29.60
N THR A 39 23.72 36.54 -29.10
CA THR A 39 22.44 36.90 -28.52
C THR A 39 22.36 36.31 -27.11
N THR A 40 22.28 37.21 -26.13
CA THR A 40 22.07 36.91 -24.71
C THR A 40 20.67 36.28 -24.57
N ALA A 41 20.60 34.96 -24.59
CA ALA A 41 19.40 34.23 -24.25
C ALA A 41 19.40 33.99 -22.73
N THR A 42 18.46 34.60 -22.03
CA THR A 42 18.12 34.31 -20.64
C THR A 42 17.63 32.86 -20.59
N ASP A 43 18.48 31.95 -20.13
CA ASP A 43 18.16 30.55 -19.94
C ASP A 43 17.24 30.38 -18.73
N THR A 44 15.93 30.38 -18.98
CA THR A 44 14.91 29.91 -18.03
C THR A 44 14.60 28.45 -18.38
N THR A 45 15.57 27.57 -18.21
CA THR A 45 15.31 26.12 -18.13
C THR A 45 14.56 25.87 -16.82
N ALA A 46 13.23 25.83 -16.89
CA ALA A 46 12.42 25.29 -15.82
C ALA A 46 12.84 23.82 -15.63
N LYS A 47 13.62 23.55 -14.58
CA LYS A 47 14.02 22.19 -14.18
C LYS A 47 12.75 21.39 -13.97
N ALA A 48 12.59 20.25 -14.69
CA ALA A 48 11.49 19.34 -14.45
C ALA A 48 11.42 18.99 -12.96
N PRO A 49 10.23 18.98 -12.33
CA PRO A 49 10.09 18.72 -10.91
C PRO A 49 10.73 17.37 -10.56
N GLN A 50 11.60 17.35 -9.56
CA GLN A 50 12.15 16.08 -9.07
C GLN A 50 11.05 15.31 -8.32
N ALA A 51 11.05 13.97 -8.36
CA ALA A 51 10.04 13.12 -7.74
C ALA A 51 9.78 13.43 -6.24
N GLN A 52 10.78 13.97 -5.52
CA GLN A 52 10.64 14.44 -4.13
C GLN A 52 9.75 15.68 -3.98
N ASP A 53 9.64 16.52 -5.01
CA ASP A 53 8.81 17.73 -5.00
C ASP A 53 7.32 17.44 -5.23
N LEU A 54 6.98 16.19 -5.61
CA LEU A 54 5.62 15.73 -5.88
C LEU A 54 5.07 14.79 -4.79
N ASP A 55 5.65 14.81 -3.61
CA ASP A 55 5.16 14.04 -2.46
C ASP A 55 3.71 14.42 -2.12
N ALA A 56 2.84 13.40 -2.04
CA ALA A 56 1.41 13.60 -1.79
C ALA A 56 1.10 14.42 -0.54
N THR A 57 1.90 14.27 0.52
CA THR A 57 1.71 14.99 1.80
C THR A 57 2.09 16.47 1.69
N LYS A 58 2.92 16.85 0.71
CA LYS A 58 3.30 18.25 0.42
C LYS A 58 2.33 18.88 -0.57
N ILE A 59 1.93 18.11 -1.60
CA ILE A 59 1.04 18.60 -2.67
C ILE A 59 -0.41 18.74 -2.19
N ALA A 60 -0.87 17.82 -1.35
CA ALA A 60 -2.25 17.78 -0.86
C ALA A 60 -2.33 17.44 0.65
N PRO A 61 -1.74 18.27 1.54
CA PRO A 61 -1.61 17.97 2.97
C PRO A 61 -2.94 17.82 3.71
N GLY A 62 -4.03 18.39 3.16
CA GLY A 62 -5.37 18.23 3.71
C GLY A 62 -6.04 16.89 3.35
N LEU A 63 -5.49 16.16 2.37
CA LEU A 63 -6.04 14.91 1.85
C LEU A 63 -5.16 13.69 2.24
N TYR A 64 -3.86 13.92 2.39
CA TYR A 64 -2.86 12.91 2.78
C TYR A 64 -2.18 13.35 4.07
N THR A 65 -2.40 12.61 5.15
CA THR A 65 -1.77 12.90 6.45
C THR A 65 -0.93 11.72 6.92
N VAL A 66 0.29 12.00 7.42
CA VAL A 66 1.18 10.96 7.92
C VAL A 66 0.65 10.41 9.24
N ALA A 67 0.32 9.13 9.28
CA ALA A 67 -0.04 8.41 10.50
C ALA A 67 1.20 7.81 11.19
N LYS A 68 2.13 7.26 10.42
CA LYS A 68 3.42 6.70 10.86
C LYS A 68 4.47 6.93 9.78
N ASP A 69 5.71 7.19 10.20
CA ASP A 69 6.87 7.23 9.32
C ASP A 69 8.08 6.70 10.11
N THR A 70 8.44 5.46 9.88
CA THR A 70 9.55 4.80 10.58
C THR A 70 10.00 3.56 9.80
N MET A 71 11.22 3.13 9.99
CA MET A 71 11.80 1.92 9.37
C MET A 71 11.75 1.94 7.83
N GLY A 72 11.65 3.14 7.21
CA GLY A 72 11.46 3.27 5.76
C GLY A 72 10.06 2.85 5.27
N ILE A 73 9.10 2.76 6.18
CA ILE A 73 7.68 2.53 5.91
C ILE A 73 6.92 3.77 6.34
N ARG A 74 6.17 4.35 5.41
CA ARG A 74 5.30 5.50 5.68
C ARG A 74 3.84 5.09 5.54
N VAL A 75 3.03 5.37 6.55
CA VAL A 75 1.61 5.08 6.54
C VAL A 75 0.85 6.40 6.45
N LEU A 76 0.04 6.56 5.42
CA LEU A 76 -0.79 7.74 5.18
C LEU A 76 -2.26 7.44 5.41
N ASN A 77 -2.95 8.34 6.12
CA ASN A 77 -4.40 8.42 6.09
C ASN A 77 -4.80 9.26 4.89
N ILE A 78 -5.73 8.75 4.09
CA ILE A 78 -6.29 9.40 2.91
C ILE A 78 -7.76 9.71 3.17
N VAL A 79 -8.17 10.97 2.94
CA VAL A 79 -9.56 11.40 3.09
C VAL A 79 -9.94 12.33 1.95
N TYR A 80 -10.89 11.90 1.10
CA TYR A 80 -11.47 12.70 0.03
C TYR A 80 -12.98 12.84 0.25
N LYS A 81 -13.44 14.03 0.60
CA LYS A 81 -14.87 14.35 0.62
C LYS A 81 -15.41 14.43 -0.81
N PRO A 82 -16.73 14.34 -1.03
CA PRO A 82 -17.33 14.56 -2.34
C PRO A 82 -16.83 15.86 -2.99
N GLY A 83 -16.29 15.76 -4.20
CA GLY A 83 -15.74 16.88 -4.97
C GLY A 83 -14.28 17.23 -4.68
N ASP A 84 -13.67 16.74 -3.59
CA ASP A 84 -12.25 16.98 -3.30
C ASP A 84 -11.37 16.45 -4.43
N SER A 85 -10.29 17.16 -4.70
CA SER A 85 -9.29 16.76 -5.68
C SER A 85 -7.89 17.16 -5.25
N SER A 86 -6.90 16.33 -5.58
CA SER A 86 -5.48 16.63 -5.46
C SER A 86 -4.89 17.03 -6.81
N ALA A 87 -3.86 17.86 -6.80
CA ALA A 87 -2.99 18.03 -7.95
C ALA A 87 -2.16 16.76 -8.20
N MET A 88 -1.40 16.75 -9.31
CA MET A 88 -0.48 15.65 -9.65
C MET A 88 0.53 15.45 -8.54
N HIS A 89 0.66 14.21 -8.06
CA HIS A 89 1.57 13.81 -6.98
C HIS A 89 2.05 12.38 -7.22
N SER A 90 3.07 11.97 -6.49
CA SER A 90 3.71 10.66 -6.67
C SER A 90 3.71 9.85 -5.38
N HIS A 91 3.69 8.53 -5.57
CA HIS A 91 3.87 7.53 -4.52
C HIS A 91 4.96 6.54 -4.94
N PRO A 92 5.77 6.01 -4.01
CA PRO A 92 6.60 4.83 -4.23
C PRO A 92 5.73 3.56 -4.30
N ASP A 93 6.37 2.38 -4.33
CA ASP A 93 5.66 1.11 -4.16
C ASP A 93 4.81 1.15 -2.90
N ASN A 94 3.56 0.69 -3.01
CA ASN A 94 2.58 0.89 -1.95
C ASN A 94 1.52 -0.22 -1.85
N ALA A 95 0.87 -0.27 -0.70
CA ALA A 95 -0.34 -1.06 -0.47
C ALA A 95 -1.48 -0.14 0.00
N LEU A 96 -2.63 -0.23 -0.67
CA LEU A 96 -3.84 0.52 -0.36
C LEU A 96 -4.87 -0.38 0.31
N TYR A 97 -5.45 0.09 1.42
CA TYR A 97 -6.65 -0.48 2.05
C TYR A 97 -7.75 0.56 2.11
N VAL A 98 -8.90 0.28 1.50
CA VAL A 98 -10.04 1.20 1.48
C VAL A 98 -10.89 0.99 2.73
N ILE A 99 -10.95 2.00 3.59
CA ILE A 99 -11.75 2.00 4.82
C ILE A 99 -13.22 2.26 4.48
N ASP A 100 -13.47 3.38 3.79
CA ASP A 100 -14.79 3.73 3.28
C ASP A 100 -14.73 3.91 1.77
N GLY A 101 -15.52 3.14 1.07
CA GLY A 101 -15.56 3.10 -0.37
C GLY A 101 -16.28 4.29 -1.01
N GLY A 102 -16.06 4.47 -2.32
CA GLY A 102 -16.70 5.51 -3.13
C GLY A 102 -16.13 5.54 -4.54
N LYS A 103 -16.56 6.51 -5.31
CA LYS A 103 -16.21 6.65 -6.72
C LYS A 103 -15.11 7.70 -6.90
N THR A 104 -13.95 7.27 -7.38
CA THR A 104 -12.74 8.08 -7.50
C THR A 104 -12.26 8.10 -8.95
N GLN A 105 -11.94 9.28 -9.47
CA GLN A 105 -11.28 9.46 -10.77
C GLN A 105 -9.78 9.66 -10.56
N PHE A 106 -8.99 8.87 -11.24
CA PHE A 106 -7.54 9.02 -11.37
C PHE A 106 -7.24 9.66 -12.72
N THR A 107 -6.27 10.57 -12.75
CA THR A 107 -5.76 11.16 -13.99
C THR A 107 -4.26 10.91 -14.02
N ALA A 108 -3.77 10.20 -15.04
CA ALA A 108 -2.35 9.92 -15.25
C ALA A 108 -1.61 11.14 -15.83
N GLN A 109 -0.27 11.06 -15.92
CA GLN A 109 0.58 12.14 -16.46
C GLN A 109 0.26 12.51 -17.90
N ASP A 110 -0.19 11.55 -18.73
CA ASP A 110 -0.58 11.76 -20.12
C ASP A 110 -1.98 12.38 -20.26
N GLY A 111 -2.65 12.68 -19.12
CA GLY A 111 -3.99 13.24 -19.08
C GLY A 111 -5.11 12.18 -19.22
N SER A 112 -4.78 10.91 -19.41
CA SER A 112 -5.78 9.84 -19.42
C SER A 112 -6.49 9.74 -18.07
N LYS A 113 -7.81 9.42 -18.12
CA LYS A 113 -8.65 9.40 -16.93
C LYS A 113 -9.31 8.03 -16.77
N GLN A 114 -9.27 7.53 -15.53
CA GLN A 114 -9.98 6.31 -15.14
C GLN A 114 -10.84 6.57 -13.92
N VAL A 115 -12.07 6.11 -13.94
CA VAL A 115 -12.98 6.15 -12.79
C VAL A 115 -13.08 4.75 -12.19
N VAL A 116 -12.78 4.66 -10.89
CA VAL A 116 -12.84 3.41 -10.12
C VAL A 116 -13.86 3.57 -9.01
N GLU A 117 -14.71 2.57 -8.83
CA GLU A 117 -15.63 2.49 -7.69
C GLU A 117 -15.07 1.49 -6.67
N PHE A 118 -14.55 2.01 -5.59
CA PHE A 118 -14.01 1.21 -4.50
C PHE A 118 -15.11 0.76 -3.54
N LYS A 119 -15.03 -0.49 -3.12
CA LYS A 119 -15.81 -1.01 -1.98
C LYS A 119 -14.98 -0.88 -0.70
N SER A 120 -15.64 -0.66 0.44
CA SER A 120 -14.97 -0.77 1.75
C SER A 120 -14.36 -2.16 1.92
N GLY A 121 -13.14 -2.23 2.43
CA GLY A 121 -12.35 -3.45 2.53
C GLY A 121 -11.56 -3.82 1.26
N ALA A 122 -11.67 -3.03 0.17
CA ALA A 122 -10.86 -3.27 -1.03
C ALA A 122 -9.36 -3.10 -0.73
N MET A 123 -8.54 -3.95 -1.36
CA MET A 123 -7.09 -4.01 -1.19
C MET A 123 -6.40 -4.02 -2.55
N SER A 124 -5.32 -3.23 -2.69
CA SER A 124 -4.45 -3.27 -3.85
C SER A 124 -2.99 -3.05 -3.47
N ILE A 125 -2.08 -3.56 -4.30
CA ILE A 125 -0.66 -3.26 -4.25
C ILE A 125 -0.32 -2.60 -5.58
N GLY A 126 0.29 -1.41 -5.53
CA GLY A 126 0.72 -0.62 -6.67
C GLY A 126 2.23 -0.40 -6.67
N GLY A 127 2.83 -0.33 -7.87
CA GLY A 127 4.19 0.15 -8.06
C GLY A 127 4.26 1.68 -7.93
N ALA A 128 5.48 2.20 -7.98
CA ALA A 128 5.69 3.64 -8.00
C ALA A 128 4.91 4.29 -9.15
N GLU A 129 4.12 5.31 -8.82
CA GLU A 129 3.20 5.94 -9.77
C GLU A 129 3.06 7.44 -9.53
N MET A 130 2.53 8.15 -10.54
CA MET A 130 2.21 9.56 -10.49
C MET A 130 0.83 9.79 -11.07
N HIS A 131 -0.04 10.47 -10.31
CA HIS A 131 -1.40 10.75 -10.70
C HIS A 131 -1.98 11.96 -9.98
N SER A 132 -3.11 12.46 -10.46
CA SER A 132 -4.03 13.28 -9.67
C SER A 132 -5.31 12.50 -9.38
N VAL A 133 -5.98 12.85 -8.28
CA VAL A 133 -7.15 12.12 -7.78
C VAL A 133 -8.30 13.09 -7.57
N LYS A 134 -9.52 12.67 -7.93
CA LYS A 134 -10.76 13.40 -7.62
C LYS A 134 -11.83 12.45 -7.11
N ASN A 135 -12.45 12.77 -6.01
CA ASN A 135 -13.67 12.07 -5.58
C ASN A 135 -14.85 12.57 -6.42
N VAL A 136 -15.34 11.72 -7.33
CA VAL A 136 -16.50 11.99 -8.20
C VAL A 136 -17.78 11.32 -7.69
N GLY A 137 -17.72 10.72 -6.51
CA GLY A 137 -18.85 10.09 -5.83
C GLY A 137 -19.58 11.05 -4.89
N LYS A 138 -20.55 10.47 -4.14
CA LYS A 138 -21.36 11.20 -3.15
C LYS A 138 -20.90 10.94 -1.71
N ASN A 139 -20.05 9.94 -1.49
CA ASN A 139 -19.56 9.53 -0.19
C ASN A 139 -18.13 10.01 0.04
N THR A 140 -17.75 10.26 1.28
CA THR A 140 -16.34 10.45 1.63
C THR A 140 -15.59 9.14 1.43
N VAL A 141 -14.50 9.17 0.67
CA VAL A 141 -13.57 8.05 0.52
C VAL A 141 -12.49 8.16 1.58
N ARG A 142 -12.30 7.10 2.36
CA ARG A 142 -11.21 7.00 3.33
C ARG A 142 -10.38 5.76 3.04
N ALA A 143 -9.06 5.92 3.07
CA ALA A 143 -8.15 4.80 2.85
C ALA A 143 -6.89 4.94 3.70
N LEU A 144 -6.23 3.80 3.89
CA LEU A 144 -4.89 3.70 4.44
C LEU A 144 -3.94 3.36 3.28
N LEU A 145 -2.87 4.12 3.11
CA LEU A 145 -1.81 3.85 2.15
C LEU A 145 -0.53 3.55 2.91
N VAL A 146 0.05 2.38 2.66
CA VAL A 146 1.36 1.99 3.18
C VAL A 146 2.37 2.14 2.06
N GLU A 147 3.26 3.11 2.16
CA GLU A 147 4.35 3.36 1.22
C GLU A 147 5.63 2.72 1.70
N VAL A 148 6.39 2.11 0.78
CA VAL A 148 7.66 1.46 1.06
C VAL A 148 8.80 2.27 0.45
N ASN A 149 9.50 3.04 1.30
CA ASN A 149 10.54 3.99 0.91
C ASN A 149 11.97 3.45 1.08
N ARG A 150 12.14 2.14 1.26
CA ARG A 150 13.44 1.54 1.53
C ARG A 150 13.82 0.48 0.48
N PRO A 151 15.13 0.24 0.26
CA PRO A 151 15.58 -0.89 -0.53
C PRO A 151 15.21 -2.21 0.17
N ASN A 152 14.88 -3.25 -0.59
CA ASN A 152 14.36 -4.57 -0.19
C ASN A 152 15.30 -5.42 0.68
N LYS A 153 15.86 -4.90 1.79
CA LYS A 153 16.92 -5.60 2.56
C LYS A 153 16.73 -5.64 4.08
N ARG A 154 15.56 -5.33 4.63
CA ARG A 154 15.37 -5.41 6.08
C ARG A 154 14.29 -6.41 6.46
N GLY A 155 14.51 -7.11 7.57
CA GLY A 155 13.54 -8.00 8.21
C GLY A 155 13.45 -9.34 7.50
N SER A 156 14.36 -10.27 7.81
CA SER A 156 14.24 -11.66 7.37
C SER A 156 13.18 -12.36 8.21
N GLN A 157 12.16 -12.88 7.55
CA GLN A 157 11.24 -13.85 8.12
C GLN A 157 11.87 -15.25 8.06
N ASP A 158 11.65 -16.08 9.07
CA ASP A 158 11.87 -17.52 8.94
C ASP A 158 10.78 -18.10 8.03
N ALA A 159 11.16 -18.48 6.81
CA ALA A 159 10.21 -18.99 5.80
C ALA A 159 9.52 -20.30 6.23
N THR A 160 10.13 -21.06 7.15
CA THR A 160 9.53 -22.30 7.71
C THR A 160 8.40 -21.99 8.69
N LEU A 161 8.39 -20.79 9.26
CA LEU A 161 7.39 -20.30 10.21
C LEU A 161 6.44 -19.25 9.60
N ASP A 162 6.34 -19.17 8.27
CA ASP A 162 5.41 -18.23 7.61
C ASP A 162 3.99 -18.38 8.16
N ALA A 163 3.43 -17.30 8.73
CA ALA A 163 2.12 -17.29 9.38
C ALA A 163 1.00 -17.82 8.46
N THR A 164 1.06 -17.50 7.15
CA THR A 164 0.07 -17.95 6.17
C THR A 164 0.13 -19.45 5.88
N LYS A 165 1.20 -20.13 6.31
CA LYS A 165 1.39 -21.59 6.18
C LYS A 165 1.10 -22.29 7.51
N VAL A 166 1.83 -21.91 8.58
CA VAL A 166 1.76 -22.62 9.87
C VAL A 166 0.56 -22.24 10.72
N ALA A 167 -0.03 -21.08 10.48
CA ALA A 167 -1.20 -20.56 11.18
C ALA A 167 -2.32 -20.14 10.21
N SER A 168 -2.45 -20.81 9.07
CA SER A 168 -3.37 -20.50 7.95
C SER A 168 -4.85 -20.44 8.33
N LYS A 169 -5.24 -21.05 9.45
CA LYS A 169 -6.58 -20.90 10.03
C LYS A 169 -6.91 -19.43 10.34
N PHE A 170 -5.90 -18.64 10.71
CA PHE A 170 -6.05 -17.28 11.21
C PHE A 170 -5.53 -16.22 10.22
N TYR A 171 -4.52 -16.57 9.41
CA TYR A 171 -3.82 -15.67 8.49
C TYR A 171 -4.13 -16.03 7.04
N LYS A 172 -4.92 -15.19 6.39
CA LYS A 172 -5.30 -15.37 4.98
C LYS A 172 -4.56 -14.39 4.11
N LEU A 173 -3.75 -14.89 3.17
CA LEU A 173 -3.11 -14.07 2.15
C LEU A 173 -4.16 -13.53 1.18
N GLU A 174 -4.27 -12.21 1.09
CA GLU A 174 -5.22 -11.51 0.19
C GLU A 174 -4.52 -10.99 -1.07
N LYS A 175 -3.31 -10.43 -0.93
CA LYS A 175 -2.50 -9.89 -2.03
C LYS A 175 -1.02 -10.19 -1.80
N ASP A 176 -0.29 -10.41 -2.89
CA ASP A 176 1.17 -10.65 -2.89
C ASP A 176 1.77 -10.11 -4.20
N SER A 177 2.53 -9.03 -4.11
CA SER A 177 3.22 -8.41 -5.24
C SER A 177 4.29 -7.42 -4.73
N LEU A 178 5.29 -7.12 -5.53
CA LEU A 178 6.32 -6.10 -5.26
C LEU A 178 6.98 -6.27 -3.87
N ASN A 179 7.19 -7.51 -3.41
CA ASN A 179 7.67 -7.83 -2.06
C ASN A 179 6.79 -7.25 -0.93
N ILE A 180 5.54 -6.98 -1.21
CA ILE A 180 4.51 -6.57 -0.25
C ILE A 180 3.44 -7.66 -0.20
N ARG A 181 3.01 -8.04 1.01
CA ARG A 181 1.85 -8.92 1.22
C ARG A 181 0.79 -8.21 2.05
N MET A 182 -0.47 -8.36 1.65
CA MET A 182 -1.62 -7.97 2.47
C MET A 182 -2.28 -9.23 3.00
N ILE A 183 -2.43 -9.32 4.32
CA ILE A 183 -2.91 -10.51 5.03
C ILE A 183 -4.08 -10.10 5.93
N SER A 184 -5.22 -10.75 5.76
CA SER A 184 -6.34 -10.64 6.70
C SER A 184 -6.13 -11.58 7.87
N VAL A 185 -6.34 -11.09 9.08
CA VAL A 185 -6.22 -11.85 10.33
C VAL A 185 -7.56 -11.88 11.04
N ASP A 186 -7.99 -13.08 11.49
CA ASP A 186 -9.24 -13.25 12.26
C ASP A 186 -9.05 -14.32 13.34
N TYR A 187 -9.11 -13.90 14.62
CA TYR A 187 -9.09 -14.78 15.79
C TYR A 187 -10.39 -14.64 16.56
N LYS A 188 -11.13 -15.73 16.74
CA LYS A 188 -12.26 -15.79 17.67
C LYS A 188 -11.77 -15.72 19.11
N PRO A 189 -12.63 -15.35 20.08
CA PRO A 189 -12.31 -15.47 21.50
C PRO A 189 -11.76 -16.86 21.84
N GLY A 190 -10.61 -16.89 22.51
CA GLY A 190 -9.95 -18.12 22.93
C GLY A 190 -9.06 -18.81 21.87
N ASP A 191 -9.13 -18.40 20.59
CA ASP A 191 -8.24 -18.95 19.54
C ASP A 191 -6.76 -18.68 19.86
N VAL A 192 -5.92 -19.68 19.56
CA VAL A 192 -4.47 -19.64 19.76
C VAL A 192 -3.79 -20.13 18.48
N SER A 193 -2.83 -19.37 17.96
CA SER A 193 -2.01 -19.80 16.82
C SER A 193 -0.80 -20.61 17.25
N ALA A 194 -0.26 -21.41 16.34
CA ALA A 194 1.10 -21.94 16.45
C ALA A 194 2.12 -20.79 16.42
N LEU A 195 3.36 -21.09 16.86
CA LEU A 195 4.50 -20.18 16.67
C LEU A 195 4.67 -19.89 15.18
N HIS A 196 4.76 -18.62 14.83
CA HIS A 196 4.91 -18.15 13.45
C HIS A 196 5.75 -16.89 13.40
N SER A 197 6.23 -16.54 12.22
CA SER A 197 7.14 -15.43 11.99
C SER A 197 6.60 -14.49 10.94
N HIS A 198 6.87 -13.21 11.13
CA HIS A 198 6.58 -12.13 10.19
C HIS A 198 7.86 -11.35 9.87
N PRO A 199 8.00 -10.79 8.64
CA PRO A 199 8.96 -9.72 8.37
C PRO A 199 8.47 -8.42 9.01
N ASP A 200 9.15 -7.32 8.74
CA ASP A 200 8.64 -5.98 9.11
C ASP A 200 7.24 -5.77 8.51
N LEU A 201 6.35 -5.20 9.27
CA LEU A 201 4.96 -5.05 8.86
C LEU A 201 4.29 -3.78 9.40
N VAL A 202 3.20 -3.40 8.75
CA VAL A 202 2.19 -2.51 9.30
C VAL A 202 1.00 -3.34 9.79
N MET A 203 0.58 -3.10 11.02
CA MET A 203 -0.64 -3.64 11.59
C MET A 203 -1.73 -2.56 11.61
N TYR A 204 -2.91 -2.86 11.06
CA TYR A 204 -4.10 -2.02 11.15
C TYR A 204 -5.24 -2.79 11.77
N VAL A 205 -5.76 -2.32 12.91
CA VAL A 205 -6.79 -3.00 13.70
C VAL A 205 -8.18 -2.69 13.14
N LEU A 206 -8.90 -3.70 12.68
CA LEU A 206 -10.23 -3.60 12.09
C LEU A 206 -11.35 -3.75 13.13
N SER A 207 -11.12 -4.52 14.18
CA SER A 207 -12.04 -4.64 15.31
C SER A 207 -11.29 -4.66 16.65
N PRO A 208 -11.86 -4.09 17.72
CA PRO A 208 -11.18 -4.07 19.02
C PRO A 208 -11.03 -5.48 19.57
N ALA A 209 -9.88 -5.75 20.22
CA ALA A 209 -9.56 -7.05 20.79
C ALA A 209 -8.57 -6.93 21.96
N LYS A 210 -8.39 -8.03 22.69
CA LYS A 210 -7.31 -8.18 23.65
C LYS A 210 -6.50 -9.42 23.30
N ALA A 211 -5.21 -9.23 23.02
CA ALA A 211 -4.32 -10.29 22.57
C ALA A 211 -3.20 -10.54 23.56
N GLU A 212 -2.82 -11.82 23.73
CA GLU A 212 -1.60 -12.23 24.40
C GLU A 212 -0.63 -12.77 23.35
N PHE A 213 0.55 -12.18 23.27
CA PHE A 213 1.65 -12.62 22.43
C PHE A 213 2.60 -13.44 23.30
N THR A 214 3.02 -14.59 22.79
CA THR A 214 4.06 -15.41 23.44
C THR A 214 5.25 -15.48 22.49
N GLU A 215 6.36 -14.91 22.90
CA GLU A 215 7.62 -14.88 22.15
C GLU A 215 8.26 -16.29 22.10
N LYS A 216 9.27 -16.46 21.23
CA LYS A 216 9.99 -17.73 21.06
C LYS A 216 10.63 -18.25 22.36
N ASP A 217 11.05 -17.36 23.26
CA ASP A 217 11.64 -17.70 24.58
C ASP A 217 10.60 -17.97 25.67
N GLY A 218 9.30 -17.90 25.33
CA GLY A 218 8.18 -18.09 26.25
C GLY A 218 7.72 -16.85 26.98
N THR A 219 8.40 -15.71 26.79
CA THR A 219 7.97 -14.42 27.35
C THR A 219 6.59 -14.04 26.82
N LYS A 220 5.72 -13.57 27.73
CA LYS A 220 4.36 -13.18 27.39
C LYS A 220 4.14 -11.69 27.56
N ARG A 221 3.46 -11.08 26.60
CA ARG A 221 2.96 -9.70 26.68
C ARG A 221 1.51 -9.61 26.27
N GLN A 222 0.73 -8.81 26.96
CA GLN A 222 -0.67 -8.57 26.61
C GLN A 222 -0.82 -7.18 25.99
N MET A 223 -1.71 -7.07 25.01
CA MET A 223 -1.99 -5.83 24.31
C MET A 223 -3.50 -5.68 24.12
N THR A 224 -4.01 -4.48 24.42
CA THR A 224 -5.35 -4.06 24.00
C THR A 224 -5.21 -3.44 22.59
N LEU A 225 -5.98 -3.98 21.66
CA LEU A 225 -6.03 -3.54 20.26
C LEU A 225 -7.31 -2.72 20.07
N GLU A 226 -7.18 -1.44 19.77
CA GLU A 226 -8.32 -0.56 19.51
C GLU A 226 -8.58 -0.44 18.01
N LYS A 227 -9.85 -0.38 17.61
CA LYS A 227 -10.22 -0.18 16.19
C LYS A 227 -9.58 1.09 15.64
N GLY A 228 -8.91 0.97 14.49
CA GLY A 228 -8.19 2.06 13.84
C GLY A 228 -6.75 2.24 14.32
N MET A 229 -6.30 1.47 15.32
CA MET A 229 -4.90 1.47 15.74
C MET A 229 -3.98 1.07 14.58
N ILE A 230 -2.90 1.84 14.40
CA ILE A 230 -1.85 1.59 13.42
C ILE A 230 -0.52 1.43 14.16
N ALA A 231 0.18 0.34 13.86
CA ALA A 231 1.54 0.11 14.33
C ALA A 231 2.45 -0.34 13.19
N VAL A 232 3.69 0.17 13.16
CA VAL A 232 4.78 -0.39 12.35
C VAL A 232 5.61 -1.27 13.28
N VAL A 233 5.71 -2.55 12.94
CA VAL A 233 6.29 -3.58 13.82
C VAL A 233 7.49 -4.19 13.09
N PRO A 234 8.66 -4.31 13.74
CA PRO A 234 9.80 -5.02 13.17
C PRO A 234 9.51 -6.52 13.03
N ALA A 235 10.33 -7.19 12.23
CA ALA A 235 10.29 -8.66 12.09
C ALA A 235 10.29 -9.34 13.46
N ASP A 236 9.39 -10.31 13.65
CA ASP A 236 9.14 -10.96 14.93
C ASP A 236 8.71 -12.41 14.75
N THR A 237 8.87 -13.22 15.81
CA THR A 237 8.46 -14.63 15.88
C THR A 237 7.72 -14.89 17.18
N HIS A 238 6.43 -15.17 17.10
CA HIS A 238 5.55 -15.33 18.26
C HIS A 238 4.38 -16.27 17.98
N SER A 239 3.65 -16.63 19.02
CA SER A 239 2.27 -17.12 18.93
C SER A 239 1.33 -16.07 19.48
N VAL A 240 0.07 -16.10 19.04
CA VAL A 240 -0.96 -15.13 19.46
C VAL A 240 -2.16 -15.88 20.04
N LYS A 241 -2.67 -15.41 21.17
CA LYS A 241 -3.94 -15.84 21.76
C LYS A 241 -4.90 -14.64 21.85
N ASN A 242 -6.11 -14.78 21.32
CA ASN A 242 -7.16 -13.83 21.61
C ASN A 242 -7.74 -14.08 23.01
N ILE A 243 -7.38 -13.23 23.97
CA ILE A 243 -7.83 -13.31 25.37
C ILE A 243 -9.03 -12.38 25.64
N GLY A 244 -9.55 -11.73 24.60
CA GLY A 244 -10.75 -10.87 24.66
C GLY A 244 -12.03 -11.66 24.41
N SER A 245 -13.15 -10.96 24.42
CA SER A 245 -14.50 -11.49 24.20
C SER A 245 -15.04 -11.24 22.78
N THR A 246 -14.28 -10.53 21.93
CA THR A 246 -14.62 -10.18 20.56
C THR A 246 -13.68 -10.80 19.55
N HIS A 247 -14.10 -10.91 18.27
CA HIS A 247 -13.20 -11.30 17.20
C HIS A 247 -12.10 -10.26 17.02
N ALA A 248 -10.84 -10.69 17.07
CA ALA A 248 -9.68 -9.87 16.75
C ALA A 248 -9.50 -9.87 15.23
N LYS A 249 -9.93 -8.81 14.55
CA LYS A 249 -9.72 -8.64 13.10
C LYS A 249 -8.66 -7.59 12.84
N VAL A 250 -7.65 -7.97 12.09
CA VAL A 250 -6.49 -7.12 11.79
C VAL A 250 -6.12 -7.28 10.31
N LEU A 251 -5.71 -6.18 9.69
CA LEU A 251 -4.98 -6.20 8.43
C LEU A 251 -3.48 -6.10 8.74
N LEU A 252 -2.69 -7.00 8.18
CA LEU A 252 -1.23 -6.88 8.13
C LEU A 252 -0.80 -6.52 6.71
N VAL A 253 0.13 -5.57 6.61
CA VAL A 253 0.87 -5.28 5.39
C VAL A 253 2.33 -5.61 5.67
N GLU A 254 2.76 -6.80 5.24
CA GLU A 254 4.15 -7.25 5.35
C GLU A 254 4.97 -6.68 4.21
N VAL A 255 6.18 -6.22 4.51
CA VAL A 255 7.09 -5.60 3.56
C VAL A 255 8.46 -6.28 3.59
N ASN A 256 9.11 -6.39 2.41
CA ASN A 256 10.45 -6.97 2.24
C ASN A 256 10.53 -8.44 2.69
N ARG A 257 9.64 -9.27 2.16
CA ARG A 257 9.76 -10.73 2.30
C ARG A 257 11.10 -11.19 1.72
N PRO A 258 11.72 -12.26 2.30
CA PRO A 258 12.77 -12.99 1.59
C PRO A 258 12.21 -13.45 0.24
N GLN A 259 12.98 -13.29 -0.81
CA GLN A 259 12.64 -13.94 -2.10
C GLN A 259 12.71 -15.45 -1.86
N GLN A 260 11.69 -16.16 -2.29
CA GLN A 260 11.64 -17.62 -2.27
C GLN A 260 12.58 -18.19 -3.31
#